data_3077afca475c60b7497222e6e5a20a4a
#
_entry.id   3077afca475c60b7497222e6e5a20a4a
#
_cell.length_a   1.000
_cell.length_b   1.000
_cell.length_c   1.000
_cell.angle_alpha   90.00
_cell.angle_beta   90.00
_cell.angle_gamma   90.00
#
_symmetry.space_group_name_H-M   'P 1'
#
loop_
_entity.id
_entity.type
_entity.pdbx_description
1 polymer ?
#
loop_
_entity_poly.entity_id
_entity_poly.type
_entity_poly.pdbx_seq_one_letter_code
_entity_poly.pdbx_strand_id
1 'polypeptide(L)'
;MKWGDEHPKKCDLSSLRLLGTVGEPINPEAWMWYHKIIGNKKCPIVDTWWQTETGAIMITPLPGATPTKPGTATLPFFGIVPDVVTPDGKSVSEGGGLLVIRKPWPSMLRTIWGDDKRYRKTYWSDVKGCYFTGDGARKDKDGYIWIMGRVYDVINIAGHRLGTMEVESALVAHPDVAEAACVGVPHEIKGESIAAFVTMKGENKKNPALEKELCQWVVKQIGAIARPDYIRFTGALPKTRSGKIMRRLLRDIASGADR
;
A
#
# COMPACT_ATOMS: atom_id res chain seq x y z
N MET A 1 14.39 3.71 -9.18
CA MET A 1 14.79 4.75 -8.20
C MET A 1 16.09 4.39 -7.46
N LYS A 2 16.22 3.22 -6.84
CA LYS A 2 17.42 2.82 -6.06
C LYS A 2 18.75 2.99 -6.82
N TRP A 3 18.77 2.68 -8.11
CA TRP A 3 19.95 2.71 -8.97
C TRP A 3 20.07 3.99 -9.80
N GLY A 4 19.27 5.01 -9.52
CA GLY A 4 19.23 6.26 -10.25
C GLY A 4 18.52 6.17 -11.62
N ASP A 5 18.57 7.26 -12.36
CA ASP A 5 17.87 7.42 -13.64
C ASP A 5 18.69 7.00 -14.86
N GLU A 6 20.01 6.74 -14.66
CA GLU A 6 20.94 6.54 -15.77
C GLU A 6 20.64 5.27 -16.60
N HIS A 7 20.11 4.23 -15.94
CA HIS A 7 19.78 3.00 -16.66
C HIS A 7 18.61 3.18 -17.63
N PRO A 8 17.44 3.72 -17.21
CA PRO A 8 16.34 3.99 -18.14
C PRO A 8 16.72 4.99 -19.23
N LYS A 9 17.51 6.02 -18.91
CA LYS A 9 17.94 7.05 -19.89
C LYS A 9 18.81 6.50 -21.02
N LYS A 10 19.46 5.35 -20.84
CA LYS A 10 20.25 4.67 -21.88
C LYS A 10 19.40 3.85 -22.85
N CYS A 11 18.11 3.67 -22.56
CA CYS A 11 17.21 2.86 -23.38
C CYS A 11 16.28 3.77 -24.19
N ASP A 12 15.98 3.35 -25.43
CA ASP A 12 14.91 3.97 -26.21
C ASP A 12 13.55 3.46 -25.70
N LEU A 13 12.84 4.32 -24.98
CA LEU A 13 11.51 4.06 -24.45
C LEU A 13 10.41 4.76 -25.26
N SER A 14 10.71 5.27 -26.44
CA SER A 14 9.80 6.07 -27.27
C SER A 14 8.55 5.31 -27.71
N SER A 15 8.63 3.98 -27.82
CA SER A 15 7.52 3.10 -28.18
C SER A 15 6.51 2.86 -27.05
N LEU A 16 6.84 3.22 -25.81
CA LEU A 16 5.92 3.08 -24.69
C LEU A 16 4.72 4.02 -24.85
N ARG A 17 3.52 3.49 -24.67
CA ARG A 17 2.25 4.23 -24.74
C ARG A 17 1.48 4.21 -23.44
N LEU A 18 1.73 3.21 -22.60
CA LEU A 18 1.02 2.94 -21.36
C LEU A 18 1.96 2.34 -20.34
N LEU A 19 1.80 2.70 -19.09
CA LEU A 19 2.47 2.08 -17.96
C LEU A 19 1.43 1.46 -17.03
N GLY A 20 1.80 0.41 -16.31
CA GLY A 20 0.91 -0.23 -15.35
C GLY A 20 1.60 -0.48 -14.02
N THR A 21 0.82 -0.45 -12.95
CA THR A 21 1.24 -0.83 -11.59
C THR A 21 0.23 -1.78 -10.98
N VAL A 22 0.72 -2.78 -10.27
CA VAL A 22 -0.12 -3.83 -9.67
C VAL A 22 0.63 -4.55 -8.55
N GLY A 23 -0.11 -5.23 -7.70
CA GLY A 23 0.44 -6.13 -6.67
C GLY A 23 0.44 -5.53 -5.28
N GLU A 24 0.90 -4.30 -5.14
CA GLU A 24 0.80 -3.49 -3.91
C GLU A 24 0.49 -2.02 -4.29
N PRO A 25 -0.09 -1.23 -3.38
CA PRO A 25 -0.26 0.21 -3.63
C PRO A 25 1.08 0.86 -3.96
N ILE A 26 1.13 1.65 -5.02
CA ILE A 26 2.35 2.35 -5.40
C ILE A 26 2.50 3.64 -4.56
N ASN A 27 3.71 3.87 -4.07
CA ASN A 27 4.05 5.13 -3.43
C ASN A 27 3.93 6.30 -4.41
N PRO A 28 3.34 7.47 -4.05
CA PRO A 28 3.18 8.62 -4.92
C PRO A 28 4.49 9.12 -5.55
N GLU A 29 5.60 9.12 -4.80
CA GLU A 29 6.92 9.52 -5.33
C GLU A 29 7.42 8.52 -6.38
N ALA A 30 7.22 7.22 -6.14
CA ALA A 30 7.56 6.18 -7.11
C ALA A 30 6.68 6.29 -8.37
N TRP A 31 5.40 6.60 -8.21
CA TRP A 31 4.47 6.87 -9.32
C TRP A 31 4.94 8.06 -10.16
N MET A 32 5.30 9.16 -9.51
CA MET A 32 5.80 10.38 -10.19
C MET A 32 7.12 10.13 -10.92
N TRP A 33 8.03 9.37 -10.30
CA TRP A 33 9.28 8.96 -10.95
C TRP A 33 9.00 8.10 -12.18
N TYR A 34 8.12 7.10 -12.04
CA TYR A 34 7.73 6.19 -13.11
C TYR A 34 7.12 6.95 -14.29
N HIS A 35 6.21 7.88 -14.00
CA HIS A 35 5.61 8.76 -15.01
C HIS A 35 6.65 9.65 -15.73
N LYS A 36 7.56 10.27 -14.96
CA LYS A 36 8.54 11.22 -15.52
C LYS A 36 9.66 10.53 -16.29
N ILE A 37 10.24 9.49 -15.70
CA ILE A 37 11.49 8.89 -16.20
C ILE A 37 11.21 7.76 -17.19
N ILE A 38 10.28 6.86 -16.90
CA ILE A 38 9.94 5.74 -17.78
C ILE A 38 8.92 6.17 -18.82
N GLY A 39 7.87 6.86 -18.40
CA GLY A 39 6.77 7.29 -19.25
C GLY A 39 7.01 8.58 -20.03
N ASN A 40 8.16 9.22 -19.85
CA ASN A 40 8.53 10.50 -20.48
C ASN A 40 7.43 11.57 -20.38
N LYS A 41 6.68 11.59 -19.27
CA LYS A 41 5.50 12.46 -18.99
C LYS A 41 4.37 12.32 -20.01
N LYS A 42 4.39 11.30 -20.87
CA LYS A 42 3.38 11.06 -21.93
C LYS A 42 2.51 9.85 -21.65
N CYS A 43 3.11 8.79 -21.09
CA CYS A 43 2.38 7.56 -20.83
C CYS A 43 1.46 7.73 -19.62
N PRO A 44 0.16 7.49 -19.74
CA PRO A 44 -0.70 7.35 -18.57
C PRO A 44 -0.27 6.13 -17.75
N ILE A 45 -0.47 6.19 -16.43
CA ILE A 45 -0.23 5.07 -15.54
C ILE A 45 -1.58 4.47 -15.14
N VAL A 46 -1.74 3.19 -15.40
CA VAL A 46 -2.89 2.38 -15.00
C VAL A 46 -2.50 1.65 -13.72
N ASP A 47 -2.90 2.23 -12.58
CA ASP A 47 -2.74 1.62 -11.27
C ASP A 47 -3.97 0.76 -10.99
N THR A 48 -3.77 -0.55 -10.78
CA THR A 48 -4.87 -1.50 -10.70
C THR A 48 -4.97 -2.14 -9.33
N TRP A 49 -6.18 -2.15 -8.76
CA TRP A 49 -6.46 -2.99 -7.63
C TRP A 49 -7.28 -4.21 -8.04
N TRP A 50 -6.80 -5.36 -7.65
CA TRP A 50 -7.45 -6.64 -7.76
C TRP A 50 -6.87 -7.65 -6.76
N GLN A 51 -7.51 -8.79 -6.64
CA GLN A 51 -7.05 -9.91 -5.82
C GLN A 51 -7.12 -11.19 -6.66
N THR A 52 -6.38 -12.22 -6.26
CA THR A 52 -6.51 -13.57 -6.85
C THR A 52 -7.97 -14.01 -6.83
N GLU A 53 -8.65 -13.72 -5.72
CA GLU A 53 -10.04 -14.04 -5.45
C GLU A 53 -11.02 -13.27 -6.34
N THR A 54 -10.66 -12.10 -6.79
CA THR A 54 -11.54 -11.34 -7.69
C THR A 54 -11.47 -11.81 -9.15
N GLY A 55 -10.38 -12.49 -9.53
CA GLY A 55 -10.18 -13.07 -10.85
C GLY A 55 -10.03 -12.06 -11.99
N ALA A 56 -10.25 -10.76 -11.72
CA ALA A 56 -10.12 -9.66 -12.67
C ALA A 56 -9.87 -8.34 -11.94
N ILE A 57 -9.52 -7.31 -12.70
CA ILE A 57 -9.33 -5.94 -12.23
C ILE A 57 -10.66 -5.38 -11.74
N MET A 58 -10.67 -4.74 -10.57
CA MET A 58 -11.86 -4.23 -9.90
C MET A 58 -11.89 -2.70 -9.84
N ILE A 59 -10.75 -2.07 -9.57
CA ILE A 59 -10.61 -0.62 -9.47
C ILE A 59 -9.39 -0.21 -10.28
N THR A 60 -9.55 0.73 -11.22
CA THR A 60 -8.48 1.12 -12.14
C THR A 60 -8.86 2.37 -12.95
N PRO A 61 -7.92 3.25 -13.30
CA PRO A 61 -8.19 4.31 -14.25
C PRO A 61 -8.33 3.76 -15.67
N LEU A 62 -9.17 4.42 -16.46
CA LEU A 62 -9.26 4.19 -17.90
C LEU A 62 -8.35 5.20 -18.61
N PRO A 63 -7.34 4.75 -19.39
CA PRO A 63 -6.45 5.65 -20.11
C PRO A 63 -7.21 6.62 -21.03
N GLY A 64 -6.89 7.91 -20.93
CA GLY A 64 -7.55 8.96 -21.71
C GLY A 64 -8.93 9.39 -21.22
N ALA A 65 -9.55 8.68 -20.26
CA ALA A 65 -10.88 8.99 -19.74
C ALA A 65 -10.88 9.35 -18.25
N THR A 66 -10.00 8.72 -17.44
CA THR A 66 -9.96 8.96 -16.00
C THR A 66 -8.75 9.83 -15.64
N PRO A 67 -8.93 11.04 -15.09
CA PRO A 67 -7.83 11.78 -14.48
C PRO A 67 -7.19 10.96 -13.37
N THR A 68 -5.86 10.90 -13.29
CA THR A 68 -5.16 10.11 -12.30
C THR A 68 -4.60 10.98 -11.18
N LYS A 69 -4.54 10.41 -9.97
CA LYS A 69 -3.82 10.98 -8.83
C LYS A 69 -2.75 9.98 -8.41
N PRO A 70 -1.49 10.40 -8.21
CA PRO A 70 -0.39 9.48 -7.84
C PRO A 70 -0.72 8.63 -6.61
N GLY A 71 -0.67 7.31 -6.76
CA GLY A 71 -0.91 6.36 -5.66
C GLY A 71 -2.38 5.96 -5.43
N THR A 72 -3.31 6.39 -6.30
CA THR A 72 -4.71 5.95 -6.19
C THR A 72 -5.10 4.94 -7.27
N ALA A 73 -5.86 3.92 -6.87
CA ALA A 73 -6.49 2.99 -7.81
C ALA A 73 -7.65 3.63 -8.61
N THR A 74 -8.08 4.82 -8.23
CA THR A 74 -9.09 5.67 -8.87
C THR A 74 -10.53 5.18 -8.73
N LEU A 75 -11.18 4.79 -9.83
CA LEU A 75 -12.61 4.52 -9.91
C LEU A 75 -12.89 3.01 -10.15
N PRO A 76 -14.08 2.54 -9.80
CA PRO A 76 -14.50 1.18 -10.09
C PRO A 76 -14.45 0.88 -11.59
N PHE A 77 -14.01 -0.32 -11.94
CA PHE A 77 -14.18 -0.84 -13.29
C PHE A 77 -15.66 -1.15 -13.57
N PHE A 78 -16.03 -1.25 -14.83
CA PHE A 78 -17.42 -1.45 -15.26
C PHE A 78 -18.06 -2.68 -14.60
N GLY A 79 -19.27 -2.50 -14.04
CA GLY A 79 -20.03 -3.56 -13.38
C GLY A 79 -19.57 -3.90 -11.95
N ILE A 80 -18.48 -3.28 -11.47
CA ILE A 80 -18.00 -3.49 -10.10
C ILE A 80 -18.59 -2.42 -9.16
N VAL A 81 -19.01 -2.82 -7.97
CA VAL A 81 -19.62 -1.93 -6.96
C VAL A 81 -18.80 -2.02 -5.67
N PRO A 82 -17.59 -1.46 -5.64
CA PRO A 82 -16.81 -1.36 -4.41
C PRO A 82 -17.41 -0.28 -3.52
N ASP A 83 -17.19 -0.43 -2.22
CA ASP A 83 -17.53 0.59 -1.25
C ASP A 83 -16.50 0.60 -0.12
N VAL A 84 -16.32 1.78 0.48
CA VAL A 84 -15.57 1.94 1.72
C VAL A 84 -16.58 2.06 2.85
N VAL A 85 -16.47 1.16 3.83
CA VAL A 85 -17.46 1.05 4.91
C VAL A 85 -16.81 1.10 6.28
N THR A 86 -17.57 1.55 7.25
CA THR A 86 -17.23 1.42 8.68
C THR A 86 -17.29 -0.06 9.12
N PRO A 87 -16.73 -0.45 10.27
CA PRO A 87 -16.82 -1.83 10.77
C PRO A 87 -18.24 -2.36 10.92
N ASP A 88 -19.23 -1.49 11.14
CA ASP A 88 -20.66 -1.85 11.20
C ASP A 88 -21.35 -1.85 9.81
N GLY A 89 -20.58 -1.71 8.72
CA GLY A 89 -21.04 -1.87 7.34
C GLY A 89 -21.70 -0.64 6.71
N LYS A 90 -21.67 0.52 7.37
CA LYS A 90 -22.21 1.78 6.80
C LYS A 90 -21.23 2.37 5.80
N SER A 91 -21.76 2.85 4.66
CA SER A 91 -20.96 3.54 3.64
C SER A 91 -20.29 4.80 4.17
N VAL A 92 -19.04 5.00 3.79
CA VAL A 92 -18.26 6.21 4.04
C VAL A 92 -18.25 7.03 2.76
N SER A 93 -18.76 8.27 2.82
CA SER A 93 -18.75 9.19 1.68
C SER A 93 -17.36 9.74 1.40
N GLU A 94 -16.64 10.10 2.47
CA GLU A 94 -15.26 10.57 2.44
C GLU A 94 -14.54 10.08 3.70
N GLY A 95 -13.31 9.57 3.57
CA GLY A 95 -12.51 9.05 4.68
C GLY A 95 -12.16 7.59 4.54
N GLY A 96 -11.59 7.03 5.61
CA GLY A 96 -11.06 5.66 5.67
C GLY A 96 -12.04 4.63 6.21
N GLY A 97 -11.88 3.38 5.77
CA GLY A 97 -12.70 2.26 6.23
C GLY A 97 -12.23 0.92 5.65
N LEU A 98 -13.13 -0.04 5.67
CA LEU A 98 -12.95 -1.36 5.10
C LEU A 98 -13.38 -1.35 3.64
N LEU A 99 -12.57 -1.91 2.74
CA LEU A 99 -12.96 -2.08 1.35
C LEU A 99 -13.83 -3.33 1.21
N VAL A 100 -15.00 -3.16 0.63
CA VAL A 100 -15.94 -4.26 0.33
C VAL A 100 -16.44 -4.17 -1.11
N ILE A 101 -16.92 -5.30 -1.67
CA ILE A 101 -17.65 -5.31 -2.94
C ILE A 101 -19.10 -5.67 -2.63
N ARG A 102 -20.02 -4.77 -3.00
CA ARG A 102 -21.44 -4.88 -2.64
C ARG A 102 -22.24 -5.81 -3.52
N LYS A 103 -21.79 -6.10 -4.73
CA LYS A 103 -22.50 -6.93 -5.70
C LYS A 103 -21.58 -8.00 -6.28
N PRO A 104 -22.09 -9.20 -6.58
CA PRO A 104 -21.34 -10.21 -7.31
C PRO A 104 -20.88 -9.69 -8.67
N TRP A 105 -19.78 -10.23 -9.17
CA TRP A 105 -19.21 -9.92 -10.47
C TRP A 105 -18.83 -11.23 -11.21
N PRO A 106 -18.69 -11.22 -12.55
CA PRO A 106 -18.56 -12.44 -13.34
C PRO A 106 -17.35 -13.32 -12.97
N SER A 107 -16.21 -12.71 -12.59
CA SER A 107 -14.97 -13.42 -12.26
C SER A 107 -14.78 -13.71 -10.77
N MET A 108 -15.82 -13.55 -9.95
CA MET A 108 -15.76 -13.80 -8.52
C MET A 108 -15.41 -15.27 -8.24
N LEU A 109 -14.52 -15.52 -7.26
CA LEU A 109 -14.25 -16.88 -6.79
C LEU A 109 -15.54 -17.52 -6.26
N ARG A 110 -15.68 -18.83 -6.49
CA ARG A 110 -16.86 -19.57 -6.05
C ARG A 110 -16.68 -20.22 -4.69
N THR A 111 -15.48 -20.62 -4.37
CA THR A 111 -15.10 -21.23 -3.09
C THR A 111 -13.58 -21.35 -2.97
N ILE A 112 -13.10 -21.82 -1.83
CA ILE A 112 -11.75 -22.35 -1.64
C ILE A 112 -11.84 -23.86 -1.81
N TRP A 113 -10.96 -24.44 -2.62
CA TRP A 113 -10.95 -25.88 -2.89
C TRP A 113 -10.91 -26.70 -1.61
N GLY A 114 -11.94 -27.53 -1.39
CA GLY A 114 -12.06 -28.40 -0.22
C GLY A 114 -12.35 -27.69 1.12
N ASP A 115 -12.59 -26.35 1.12
CA ASP A 115 -12.79 -25.60 2.37
C ASP A 115 -13.82 -24.47 2.24
N ASP A 116 -15.06 -24.83 2.03
CA ASP A 116 -16.20 -23.89 1.98
C ASP A 116 -16.40 -23.12 3.28
N LYS A 117 -16.07 -23.70 4.43
CA LYS A 117 -16.19 -23.03 5.72
C LYS A 117 -15.24 -21.84 5.79
N ARG A 118 -13.99 -22.02 5.38
CA ARG A 118 -12.98 -20.96 5.30
C ARG A 118 -13.40 -19.88 4.31
N TYR A 119 -13.90 -20.26 3.13
CA TYR A 119 -14.41 -19.30 2.14
C TYR A 119 -15.46 -18.37 2.75
N ARG A 120 -16.49 -18.94 3.39
CA ARG A 120 -17.56 -18.15 4.02
C ARG A 120 -17.03 -17.29 5.16
N LYS A 121 -16.19 -17.86 6.03
CA LYS A 121 -15.61 -17.15 7.16
C LYS A 121 -14.72 -15.99 6.71
N THR A 122 -13.86 -16.19 5.71
CA THR A 122 -12.87 -15.20 5.31
C THR A 122 -13.47 -14.03 4.53
N TYR A 123 -14.44 -14.30 3.66
CA TYR A 123 -14.90 -13.28 2.70
C TYR A 123 -16.32 -12.79 2.92
N TRP A 124 -17.11 -13.43 3.80
CA TRP A 124 -18.55 -13.13 3.92
C TRP A 124 -19.04 -12.94 5.34
N SER A 125 -18.18 -13.08 6.36
CA SER A 125 -18.60 -12.96 7.77
C SER A 125 -18.47 -11.55 8.33
N ASP A 126 -17.46 -10.78 7.89
CA ASP A 126 -17.09 -9.54 8.53
C ASP A 126 -18.04 -8.38 8.22
N VAL A 127 -18.55 -8.33 6.99
CA VAL A 127 -19.54 -7.34 6.58
C VAL A 127 -20.72 -8.02 5.90
N LYS A 128 -21.88 -8.02 6.58
CA LYS A 128 -23.06 -8.75 6.12
C LYS A 128 -23.49 -8.35 4.71
N GLY A 129 -23.62 -9.34 3.81
CA GLY A 129 -24.10 -9.15 2.44
C GLY A 129 -23.08 -8.54 1.48
N CYS A 130 -21.82 -8.38 1.89
CA CYS A 130 -20.75 -7.87 1.07
C CYS A 130 -19.57 -8.84 1.01
N TYR A 131 -18.87 -8.87 -0.11
CA TYR A 131 -17.58 -9.51 -0.18
C TYR A 131 -16.56 -8.63 0.54
N PHE A 132 -15.93 -9.17 1.59
CA PHE A 132 -14.90 -8.50 2.36
C PHE A 132 -13.53 -8.77 1.75
N THR A 133 -12.84 -7.71 1.34
CA THR A 133 -11.56 -7.84 0.64
C THR A 133 -10.37 -8.11 1.57
N GLY A 134 -10.51 -7.80 2.85
CA GLY A 134 -9.42 -7.78 3.81
C GLY A 134 -8.47 -6.60 3.63
N ASP A 135 -8.81 -5.64 2.77
CA ASP A 135 -8.06 -4.41 2.55
C ASP A 135 -8.76 -3.21 3.21
N GLY A 136 -7.96 -2.32 3.77
CA GLY A 136 -8.40 -0.98 4.14
C GLY A 136 -8.33 -0.06 2.93
N ALA A 137 -9.26 0.88 2.85
CA ALA A 137 -9.26 1.88 1.80
C ALA A 137 -9.74 3.23 2.31
N ARG A 138 -9.45 4.28 1.57
CA ARG A 138 -9.96 5.63 1.78
C ARG A 138 -10.64 6.11 0.51
N LYS A 139 -11.78 6.76 0.67
CA LYS A 139 -12.46 7.47 -0.42
C LYS A 139 -12.18 8.97 -0.25
N ASP A 140 -11.77 9.64 -1.33
CA ASP A 140 -11.61 11.09 -1.32
C ASP A 140 -12.88 11.82 -1.81
N LYS A 141 -12.86 13.15 -1.74
CA LYS A 141 -13.98 14.02 -2.14
C LYS A 141 -14.42 13.84 -3.60
N ASP A 142 -13.53 13.35 -4.47
CA ASP A 142 -13.83 13.10 -5.88
C ASP A 142 -14.32 11.65 -6.10
N GLY A 143 -14.51 10.88 -5.03
CA GLY A 143 -14.93 9.48 -5.04
C GLY A 143 -13.85 8.49 -5.40
N TYR A 144 -12.59 8.92 -5.48
CA TYR A 144 -11.46 8.04 -5.81
C TYR A 144 -11.09 7.16 -4.62
N ILE A 145 -10.77 5.90 -4.91
CA ILE A 145 -10.45 4.89 -3.90
C ILE A 145 -8.92 4.74 -3.80
N TRP A 146 -8.43 4.97 -2.61
CA TRP A 146 -7.04 4.80 -2.21
C TRP A 146 -6.93 3.52 -1.40
N ILE A 147 -6.13 2.58 -1.86
CA ILE A 147 -5.88 1.34 -1.13
C ILE A 147 -4.84 1.61 -0.05
N MET A 148 -5.19 1.31 1.21
CA MET A 148 -4.35 1.60 2.38
C MET A 148 -3.55 0.39 2.86
N GLY A 149 -3.66 -0.74 2.15
CA GLY A 149 -3.05 -2.02 2.52
C GLY A 149 -4.02 -2.96 3.25
N ARG A 150 -3.49 -4.05 3.79
CA ARG A 150 -4.28 -5.06 4.50
C ARG A 150 -4.80 -4.51 5.83
N VAL A 151 -6.03 -4.86 6.18
CA VAL A 151 -6.64 -4.47 7.47
C VAL A 151 -5.80 -4.93 8.67
N TYR A 152 -5.12 -6.07 8.51
CA TYR A 152 -4.22 -6.62 9.55
C TYR A 152 -2.83 -5.95 9.61
N ASP A 153 -2.50 -5.09 8.64
CA ASP A 153 -1.26 -4.31 8.62
C ASP A 153 -1.47 -2.87 9.12
N VAL A 154 -2.68 -2.53 9.57
CA VAL A 154 -2.97 -1.27 10.25
C VAL A 154 -2.42 -1.33 11.65
N ILE A 155 -1.65 -0.32 12.04
CA ILE A 155 -1.04 -0.20 13.37
C ILE A 155 -1.99 0.58 14.27
N ASN A 156 -2.26 0.07 15.48
CA ASN A 156 -3.13 0.73 16.46
C ASN A 156 -2.27 1.40 17.53
N ILE A 157 -2.06 2.70 17.38
CA ILE A 157 -1.22 3.49 18.28
C ILE A 157 -2.12 4.36 19.15
N ALA A 158 -2.14 4.13 20.46
CA ALA A 158 -2.93 4.92 21.44
C ALA A 158 -4.40 5.11 21.01
N GLY A 159 -5.02 4.08 20.43
CA GLY A 159 -6.41 4.11 19.94
C GLY A 159 -6.61 4.68 18.53
N HIS A 160 -5.56 5.16 17.88
CA HIS A 160 -5.60 5.63 16.50
C HIS A 160 -5.14 4.55 15.52
N ARG A 161 -5.86 4.42 14.41
CA ARG A 161 -5.51 3.47 13.33
C ARG A 161 -4.67 4.19 12.29
N LEU A 162 -3.41 3.75 12.13
CA LEU A 162 -2.47 4.30 11.17
C LEU A 162 -2.11 3.23 10.14
N GLY A 163 -2.26 3.56 8.86
CA GLY A 163 -1.84 2.69 7.76
C GLY A 163 -0.32 2.64 7.65
N THR A 164 0.26 1.44 7.56
CA THR A 164 1.70 1.29 7.33
C THR A 164 2.17 2.05 6.09
N MET A 165 1.35 2.07 5.04
CA MET A 165 1.65 2.73 3.78
C MET A 165 1.84 4.25 3.91
N GLU A 166 1.15 4.91 4.84
CA GLU A 166 1.31 6.35 5.07
C GLU A 166 2.71 6.66 5.60
N VAL A 167 3.17 5.88 6.56
CA VAL A 167 4.52 6.02 7.14
C VAL A 167 5.60 5.63 6.13
N GLU A 168 5.39 4.54 5.40
CA GLU A 168 6.29 4.10 4.32
C GLU A 168 6.42 5.19 3.24
N SER A 169 5.29 5.79 2.84
CA SER A 169 5.28 6.88 1.86
C SER A 169 6.04 8.12 2.35
N ALA A 170 5.85 8.50 3.60
CA ALA A 170 6.60 9.61 4.19
C ALA A 170 8.11 9.32 4.22
N LEU A 171 8.51 8.11 4.60
CA LEU A 171 9.93 7.70 4.59
C LEU A 171 10.53 7.72 3.18
N VAL A 172 9.82 7.18 2.18
CA VAL A 172 10.30 7.12 0.79
C VAL A 172 10.35 8.52 0.14
N ALA A 173 9.56 9.48 0.62
CA ALA A 173 9.64 10.87 0.19
C ALA A 173 10.95 11.56 0.62
N HIS A 174 11.69 10.99 1.58
CA HIS A 174 13.01 11.48 1.94
C HIS A 174 14.02 11.23 0.81
N PRO A 175 14.87 12.24 0.44
CA PRO A 175 15.79 12.13 -0.71
C PRO A 175 16.69 10.90 -0.69
N ASP A 176 17.14 10.49 0.49
CA ASP A 176 18.10 9.40 0.67
C ASP A 176 17.48 8.02 0.82
N VAL A 177 16.16 7.92 0.97
CA VAL A 177 15.46 6.65 1.14
C VAL A 177 15.08 6.04 -0.21
N ALA A 178 15.43 4.79 -0.43
CA ALA A 178 15.08 4.03 -1.63
C ALA A 178 13.79 3.24 -1.46
N GLU A 179 13.65 2.52 -0.33
CA GLU A 179 12.48 1.72 0.02
C GLU A 179 12.28 1.76 1.54
N ALA A 180 11.04 1.66 1.97
CA ALA A 180 10.69 1.51 3.37
C ALA A 180 9.55 0.50 3.54
N ALA A 181 9.57 -0.21 4.67
CA ALA A 181 8.47 -1.07 5.11
C ALA A 181 8.27 -0.88 6.61
N CYS A 182 7.02 -0.74 7.02
CA CYS A 182 6.64 -0.56 8.42
C CYS A 182 5.80 -1.74 8.92
N VAL A 183 5.97 -2.07 10.18
CA VAL A 183 5.13 -3.06 10.87
C VAL A 183 4.80 -2.56 12.28
N GLY A 184 3.62 -2.93 12.75
CA GLY A 184 3.24 -2.77 14.15
C GLY A 184 3.94 -3.81 15.01
N VAL A 185 4.47 -3.38 16.15
CA VAL A 185 5.01 -4.25 17.18
C VAL A 185 4.34 -3.93 18.52
N PRO A 186 4.13 -4.92 19.40
CA PRO A 186 3.53 -4.68 20.71
C PRO A 186 4.30 -3.62 21.50
N HIS A 187 3.55 -2.72 22.19
CA HIS A 187 4.11 -1.69 23.05
C HIS A 187 3.26 -1.55 24.31
N GLU A 188 3.89 -1.59 25.49
CA GLU A 188 3.21 -1.65 26.79
C GLU A 188 2.21 -0.51 27.04
N ILE A 189 2.53 0.71 26.58
CA ILE A 189 1.71 1.89 26.84
C ILE A 189 0.80 2.24 25.64
N LYS A 190 1.30 2.11 24.41
CA LYS A 190 0.61 2.56 23.20
C LYS A 190 -0.28 1.48 22.55
N GLY A 191 -0.23 0.25 23.06
CA GLY A 191 -0.78 -0.94 22.42
C GLY A 191 0.15 -1.46 21.33
N GLU A 192 0.38 -0.68 20.29
CA GLU A 192 1.39 -0.95 19.27
C GLU A 192 2.29 0.27 19.05
N SER A 193 3.48 0.01 18.51
CA SER A 193 4.42 1.02 18.04
C SER A 193 4.92 0.69 16.62
N ILE A 194 5.56 1.66 15.97
CA ILE A 194 6.01 1.52 14.59
C ILE A 194 7.48 1.09 14.57
N ALA A 195 7.72 -0.06 13.95
CA ALA A 195 9.04 -0.50 13.53
C ALA A 195 9.20 -0.27 12.03
N ALA A 196 10.15 0.55 11.62
CA ALA A 196 10.44 0.84 10.22
C ALA A 196 11.72 0.13 9.76
N PHE A 197 11.68 -0.48 8.59
CA PHE A 197 12.81 -1.05 7.88
C PHE A 197 13.09 -0.21 6.65
N VAL A 198 14.29 0.33 6.53
CA VAL A 198 14.63 1.32 5.51
C VAL A 198 15.84 0.87 4.69
N THR A 199 15.71 0.96 3.38
CA THR A 199 16.80 0.80 2.42
C THR A 199 17.20 2.15 1.88
N MET A 200 18.47 2.49 1.96
CA MET A 200 19.00 3.78 1.51
C MET A 200 19.36 3.75 0.02
N LYS A 201 19.36 4.93 -0.61
CA LYS A 201 19.92 5.14 -1.95
C LYS A 201 21.44 5.21 -1.88
N GLY A 202 22.12 4.59 -2.84
CA GLY A 202 23.59 4.61 -2.91
C GLY A 202 24.27 3.99 -1.69
N GLU A 203 25.47 4.47 -1.39
CA GLU A 203 26.31 4.01 -0.28
C GLU A 203 26.12 4.84 1.01
N ASN A 204 24.97 5.48 1.18
CA ASN A 204 24.70 6.33 2.34
C ASN A 204 24.93 5.57 3.65
N LYS A 205 25.82 6.08 4.48
CA LYS A 205 26.24 5.44 5.73
C LYS A 205 25.11 5.51 6.75
N LYS A 206 24.70 4.36 7.21
CA LYS A 206 23.81 4.15 8.34
C LYS A 206 24.43 4.80 9.59
N ASN A 207 23.73 5.76 10.21
CA ASN A 207 24.18 6.37 11.44
C ASN A 207 23.00 6.79 12.33
N PRO A 208 23.20 6.95 13.64
CA PRO A 208 22.15 7.35 14.56
C PRO A 208 21.56 8.75 14.30
N ALA A 209 22.31 9.64 13.65
CA ALA A 209 21.81 10.97 13.29
C ALA A 209 20.76 10.88 12.19
N LEU A 210 20.98 10.03 11.17
CA LEU A 210 20.02 9.78 10.09
C LEU A 210 18.73 9.11 10.61
N GLU A 211 18.82 8.21 11.58
CA GLU A 211 17.62 7.64 12.21
C GLU A 211 16.75 8.70 12.84
N LYS A 212 17.35 9.60 13.62
CA LYS A 212 16.64 10.73 14.23
C LYS A 212 16.03 11.68 13.20
N GLU A 213 16.78 11.97 12.15
CA GLU A 213 16.34 12.79 11.02
C GLU A 213 15.10 12.19 10.35
N LEU A 214 15.13 10.90 10.00
CA LEU A 214 14.00 10.19 9.38
C LEU A 214 12.78 10.14 10.31
N CYS A 215 12.95 9.93 11.62
CA CYS A 215 11.86 10.01 12.58
C CYS A 215 11.23 11.41 12.59
N GLN A 216 12.04 12.47 12.61
CA GLN A 216 11.54 13.84 12.57
C GLN A 216 10.89 14.18 11.23
N TRP A 217 11.42 13.65 10.15
CA TRP A 217 10.85 13.79 8.81
C TRP A 217 9.42 13.23 8.76
N VAL A 218 9.21 12.01 9.27
CA VAL A 218 7.86 11.41 9.35
C VAL A 218 6.92 12.27 10.19
N VAL A 219 7.39 12.76 11.34
CA VAL A 219 6.60 13.67 12.21
C VAL A 219 6.20 14.94 11.47
N LYS A 220 7.08 15.51 10.67
CA LYS A 220 6.79 16.71 9.86
C LYS A 220 5.76 16.43 8.75
N GLN A 221 5.78 15.24 8.16
CA GLN A 221 4.91 14.88 7.03
C GLN A 221 3.50 14.46 7.49
N ILE A 222 3.40 13.73 8.60
CA ILE A 222 2.14 13.11 9.05
C ILE A 222 1.70 13.63 10.42
N GLY A 223 2.64 13.75 11.35
CA GLY A 223 2.38 14.13 12.73
C GLY A 223 3.07 13.22 13.75
N ALA A 224 3.07 13.61 15.01
CA ALA A 224 3.81 12.94 16.09
C ALA A 224 3.39 11.48 16.32
N ILE A 225 2.13 11.15 16.05
CA ILE A 225 1.58 9.79 16.20
C ILE A 225 2.23 8.78 15.25
N ALA A 226 2.68 9.24 14.08
CA ALA A 226 3.29 8.40 13.04
C ALA A 226 4.80 8.21 13.22
N ARG A 227 5.38 8.80 14.28
CA ARG A 227 6.82 8.68 14.54
C ARG A 227 7.21 7.23 14.78
N PRO A 228 8.14 6.66 13.96
CA PRO A 228 8.70 5.34 14.26
C PRO A 228 9.42 5.32 15.61
N ASP A 229 9.22 4.27 16.40
CA ASP A 229 9.94 4.11 17.66
C ASP A 229 11.39 3.66 17.40
N TYR A 230 11.61 2.91 16.32
CA TYR A 230 12.96 2.65 15.82
C TYR A 230 12.97 2.43 14.31
N ILE A 231 14.14 2.70 13.70
CA ILE A 231 14.39 2.46 12.28
C ILE A 231 15.54 1.48 12.14
N ARG A 232 15.29 0.38 11.43
CA ARG A 232 16.32 -0.60 11.09
C ARG A 232 16.75 -0.40 9.64
N PHE A 233 18.00 -0.04 9.42
CA PHE A 233 18.57 0.03 8.08
C PHE A 233 18.90 -1.36 7.55
N THR A 234 18.49 -1.66 6.33
CA THR A 234 18.74 -2.94 5.66
C THR A 234 19.23 -2.72 4.22
N GLY A 235 19.98 -3.66 3.69
CA GLY A 235 20.44 -3.63 2.29
C GLY A 235 19.32 -3.91 1.29
N ALA A 236 18.33 -4.71 1.69
CA ALA A 236 17.15 -5.02 0.90
C ALA A 236 15.99 -5.41 1.82
N LEU A 237 14.77 -5.13 1.41
CA LEU A 237 13.56 -5.64 2.06
C LEU A 237 13.29 -7.08 1.58
N PRO A 238 12.83 -7.99 2.47
CA PRO A 238 12.45 -9.33 2.09
C PRO A 238 11.19 -9.27 1.22
N LYS A 239 11.25 -9.90 0.04
CA LYS A 239 10.15 -9.90 -0.92
C LYS A 239 9.82 -11.31 -1.38
N THR A 240 8.56 -11.54 -1.69
CA THR A 240 8.12 -12.75 -2.39
C THR A 240 8.65 -12.74 -3.82
N ARG A 241 8.52 -13.88 -4.53
CA ARG A 241 8.87 -13.96 -5.96
C ARG A 241 8.10 -12.94 -6.83
N SER A 242 6.90 -12.56 -6.42
CA SER A 242 6.08 -11.53 -7.10
C SER A 242 6.41 -10.10 -6.70
N GLY A 243 7.43 -9.87 -5.85
CA GLY A 243 7.88 -8.55 -5.42
C GLY A 243 7.18 -7.97 -4.19
N LYS A 244 6.20 -8.67 -3.61
CA LYS A 244 5.48 -8.20 -2.41
C LYS A 244 6.36 -8.28 -1.17
N ILE A 245 6.32 -7.25 -0.33
CA ILE A 245 7.07 -7.20 0.94
C ILE A 245 6.51 -8.25 1.91
N MET A 246 7.42 -9.04 2.51
CA MET A 246 7.08 -10.08 3.48
C MET A 246 6.95 -9.48 4.89
N ARG A 247 5.89 -8.69 5.15
CA ARG A 247 5.69 -7.98 6.42
C ARG A 247 5.63 -8.89 7.64
N ARG A 248 5.13 -10.12 7.48
CA ARG A 248 5.14 -11.11 8.56
C ARG A 248 6.56 -11.37 9.05
N LEU A 249 7.51 -11.58 8.14
CA LEU A 249 8.92 -11.79 8.51
C LEU A 249 9.53 -10.55 9.19
N LEU A 250 9.19 -9.35 8.69
CA LEU A 250 9.65 -8.12 9.32
C LEU A 250 9.09 -7.95 10.74
N ARG A 251 7.83 -8.33 10.97
CA ARG A 251 7.20 -8.30 12.29
C ARG A 251 7.85 -9.30 13.24
N ASP A 252 8.12 -10.52 12.78
CA ASP A 252 8.83 -11.55 13.56
C ASP A 252 10.21 -11.03 13.99
N ILE A 253 10.98 -10.44 13.07
CA ILE A 253 12.29 -9.83 13.32
C ILE A 253 12.19 -8.66 14.32
N ALA A 254 11.20 -7.79 14.15
CA ALA A 254 11.00 -6.61 15.01
C ALA A 254 10.58 -6.99 16.43
N SER A 255 9.85 -8.08 16.59
CA SER A 255 9.40 -8.60 17.89
C SER A 255 10.46 -9.46 18.61
N GLY A 256 11.65 -9.60 18.04
CA GLY A 256 12.73 -10.40 18.64
C GLY A 256 12.50 -11.92 18.59
N ALA A 257 11.63 -12.37 17.70
CA ALA A 257 11.46 -13.80 17.47
C ALA A 257 12.72 -14.35 16.76
N ASP A 258 13.59 -14.97 17.51
CA ASP A 258 14.72 -15.74 16.99
C ASP A 258 14.19 -16.91 16.14
N ARG A 259 14.71 -17.01 14.90
CA ARG A 259 14.56 -18.18 14.03
C ARG A 259 15.91 -18.81 13.78
#